data_00a30558930fbd6459d8915ec1b1cc5f
#
_entry.id   00a30558930fbd6459d8915ec1b1cc5f
#
_cell.length_a   1.000
_cell.length_b   1.000
_cell.length_c   1.000
_cell.angle_alpha   90.00
_cell.angle_beta   90.00
_cell.angle_gamma   90.00
#
_symmetry.space_group_name_H-M   'P 1'
#
loop_
_entity.id
_entity.type
_entity.pdbx_description
1 polymer ?
#
loop_
_entity_poly.entity_id
_entity_poly.type
_entity_poly.pdbx_seq_one_letter_code
_entity_poly.pdbx_strand_id
1 'polypeptide(L)'
;MLNNELDLSFNYEPVLYKDIKCGFGKPLDKETQRYEALCQANESDSSICDVYVRLGEKPRCFTDKIVWDNDVLMTITANCTIMRGSEKTYISDQDIICASAFPQDYDFGKENISYVCGMSVPPIMIKRIVTRLIESGVFDYKLRK
;
A
#
# COMPACT_ATOMS: atom_id res chain seq x y z
N MET A 1 18.48 -18.59 32.03
CA MET A 1 18.27 -17.30 31.34
C MET A 1 17.93 -17.65 29.90
N LEU A 2 16.68 -17.52 29.51
CA LEU A 2 16.27 -17.72 28.11
C LEU A 2 16.53 -16.39 27.39
N ASN A 3 17.69 -16.29 26.72
CA ASN A 3 17.91 -15.27 25.70
C ASN A 3 17.14 -15.67 24.43
N ASN A 4 15.84 -15.80 24.54
CA ASN A 4 15.01 -15.87 23.36
C ASN A 4 14.77 -14.43 22.88
N GLU A 5 15.73 -13.88 22.15
CA GLU A 5 15.49 -12.68 21.36
C GLU A 5 14.36 -13.01 20.39
N LEU A 6 13.25 -12.28 20.53
CA LEU A 6 12.13 -12.42 19.61
C LEU A 6 12.56 -11.90 18.24
N ASP A 7 12.80 -12.80 17.31
CA ASP A 7 13.06 -12.43 15.92
C ASP A 7 11.74 -12.12 15.18
N LEU A 8 11.54 -10.85 14.84
CA LEU A 8 10.42 -10.36 14.02
C LEU A 8 10.85 -10.10 12.57
N SER A 9 11.98 -10.63 12.14
CA SER A 9 12.38 -10.58 10.72
C SER A 9 11.48 -11.50 9.91
N PHE A 10 10.72 -10.91 8.99
CA PHE A 10 9.85 -11.63 8.07
C PHE A 10 10.46 -11.57 6.67
N ASN A 11 11.26 -12.57 6.32
CA ASN A 11 11.96 -12.67 5.03
C ASN A 11 11.00 -13.19 3.94
N TYR A 12 9.93 -12.45 3.65
CA TYR A 12 9.03 -12.74 2.55
C TYR A 12 9.40 -11.91 1.32
N GLU A 13 9.24 -12.50 0.16
CA GLU A 13 9.35 -11.77 -1.09
C GLU A 13 8.28 -10.67 -1.14
N PRO A 14 8.64 -9.47 -1.60
CA PRO A 14 7.69 -8.38 -1.77
C PRO A 14 6.63 -8.74 -2.82
N VAL A 15 5.38 -8.40 -2.55
CA VAL A 15 4.27 -8.55 -3.48
C VAL A 15 4.26 -7.36 -4.43
N LEU A 16 4.36 -7.62 -5.73
CA LEU A 16 4.36 -6.57 -6.75
C LEU A 16 2.93 -6.11 -7.04
N TYR A 17 2.80 -4.85 -7.48
CA TYR A 17 1.49 -4.27 -7.75
C TYR A 17 0.71 -5.07 -8.80
N LYS A 18 1.35 -5.55 -9.86
CA LYS A 18 0.72 -6.41 -10.88
C LYS A 18 0.03 -7.65 -10.31
N ASP A 19 0.51 -8.17 -9.16
CA ASP A 19 0.00 -9.41 -8.55
C ASP A 19 -1.25 -9.17 -7.69
N ILE A 20 -1.49 -7.90 -7.29
CA ILE A 20 -2.66 -7.48 -6.49
C ILE A 20 -3.63 -6.59 -7.26
N LYS A 21 -3.25 -6.15 -8.45
CA LYS A 21 -4.03 -5.28 -9.30
C LYS A 21 -5.31 -5.95 -9.75
N CYS A 22 -6.43 -5.37 -9.42
CA CYS A 22 -7.76 -5.89 -9.71
C CYS A 22 -8.58 -4.90 -10.54
N GLY A 23 -9.23 -5.41 -11.57
CA GLY A 23 -10.22 -4.67 -12.34
C GLY A 23 -9.73 -3.34 -12.93
N PHE A 24 -10.69 -2.49 -13.27
CA PHE A 24 -10.42 -1.18 -13.86
C PHE A 24 -10.18 -0.14 -12.77
N GLY A 25 -9.16 0.70 -12.97
CA GLY A 25 -8.90 1.86 -12.11
C GLY A 25 -10.04 2.89 -12.21
N LYS A 26 -10.15 3.75 -11.20
CA LYS A 26 -11.09 4.87 -11.26
C LYS A 26 -10.58 5.91 -12.25
N PRO A 27 -11.43 6.50 -13.10
CA PRO A 27 -10.99 7.45 -14.11
C PRO A 27 -10.39 8.72 -13.47
N LEU A 28 -9.33 9.23 -14.09
CA LEU A 28 -8.79 10.55 -13.80
C LEU A 28 -9.43 11.58 -14.72
N ASP A 29 -9.70 12.75 -14.17
CA ASP A 29 -10.16 13.89 -14.98
C ASP A 29 -8.99 14.38 -15.87
N LYS A 30 -9.21 14.29 -17.19
CA LYS A 30 -8.21 14.58 -18.21
C LYS A 30 -7.86 16.07 -18.35
N GLU A 31 -8.70 16.96 -17.81
CA GLU A 31 -8.49 18.41 -17.84
C GLU A 31 -7.63 18.90 -16.67
N THR A 32 -7.13 17.98 -15.84
CA THR A 32 -6.33 18.35 -14.66
C THR A 32 -4.84 18.34 -14.94
N GLN A 33 -4.11 19.26 -14.33
CA GLN A 33 -2.63 19.28 -14.35
C GLN A 33 -2.03 17.96 -13.84
N ARG A 34 -2.74 17.28 -12.95
CA ARG A 34 -2.35 15.95 -12.43
C ARG A 34 -2.34 14.89 -13.53
N TYR A 35 -3.36 14.90 -14.41
CA TYR A 35 -3.41 14.00 -15.55
C TYR A 35 -2.31 14.30 -16.57
N GLU A 36 -2.09 15.58 -16.87
CA GLU A 36 -1.02 16.02 -17.76
C GLU A 36 0.36 15.56 -17.26
N ALA A 37 0.64 15.76 -15.97
CA ALA A 37 1.89 15.32 -15.36
C ALA A 37 2.00 13.78 -15.40
N LEU A 38 0.92 13.06 -15.09
CA LEU A 38 0.91 11.58 -15.15
C LEU A 38 1.14 11.06 -16.57
N CYS A 39 0.70 11.77 -17.61
CA CYS A 39 1.00 11.41 -19.00
C CYS A 39 2.48 11.56 -19.34
N GLN A 40 3.20 12.44 -18.66
CA GLN A 40 4.65 12.65 -18.81
C GLN A 40 5.48 11.80 -17.86
N ALA A 41 4.83 11.03 -16.97
CA ALA A 41 5.50 10.13 -16.03
C ALA A 41 6.13 8.93 -16.73
N ASN A 42 7.25 8.46 -16.21
CA ASN A 42 7.92 7.22 -16.60
C ASN A 42 8.18 6.34 -15.35
N GLU A 43 8.67 5.12 -15.55
CA GLU A 43 8.86 4.13 -14.48
C GLU A 43 9.84 4.54 -13.37
N SER A 44 10.63 5.60 -13.57
CA SER A 44 11.50 6.14 -12.51
C SER A 44 10.77 7.10 -11.55
N ASP A 45 9.56 7.55 -11.91
CA ASP A 45 8.78 8.50 -11.14
C ASP A 45 7.84 7.75 -10.18
N SER A 46 7.98 7.96 -8.89
CA SER A 46 7.14 7.38 -7.82
C SER A 46 6.03 8.33 -7.34
N SER A 47 6.05 9.56 -7.83
CA SER A 47 5.06 10.60 -7.50
C SER A 47 4.95 11.64 -8.61
N ILE A 48 3.85 12.39 -8.61
CA ILE A 48 3.70 13.56 -9.50
C ILE A 48 4.77 14.62 -9.21
N CYS A 49 5.22 14.72 -7.95
CA CYS A 49 6.32 15.59 -7.59
C CYS A 49 7.61 15.23 -8.35
N ASP A 50 7.93 13.95 -8.48
CA ASP A 50 9.14 13.50 -9.19
C ASP A 50 9.08 13.89 -10.67
N VAL A 51 7.90 13.79 -11.28
CA VAL A 51 7.69 14.24 -12.67
C VAL A 51 8.02 15.72 -12.82
N TYR A 52 7.49 16.58 -11.94
CA TYR A 52 7.78 18.01 -12.00
C TYR A 52 9.27 18.32 -11.80
N VAL A 53 9.91 17.67 -10.82
CA VAL A 53 11.35 17.83 -10.58
C VAL A 53 12.17 17.43 -11.81
N ARG A 54 11.84 16.29 -12.42
CA ARG A 54 12.52 15.78 -13.63
C ARG A 54 12.35 16.72 -14.83
N LEU A 55 11.20 17.40 -14.93
CA LEU A 55 10.93 18.39 -15.98
C LEU A 55 11.53 19.77 -15.68
N GLY A 56 12.22 19.94 -14.55
CA GLY A 56 12.80 21.23 -14.14
C GLY A 56 11.79 22.21 -13.59
N GLU A 57 10.60 21.74 -13.22
CA GLU A 57 9.55 22.56 -12.62
C GLU A 57 9.65 22.60 -11.09
N LYS A 58 8.92 23.55 -10.49
CA LYS A 58 8.83 23.66 -9.03
C LYS A 58 8.11 22.44 -8.43
N PRO A 59 8.70 21.78 -7.42
CA PRO A 59 8.09 20.64 -6.73
C PRO A 59 6.70 20.97 -6.17
N ARG A 60 5.72 20.08 -6.43
CA ARG A 60 4.32 20.18 -5.96
C ARG A 60 3.65 18.82 -5.98
N CYS A 61 2.46 18.69 -5.42
CA CYS A 61 1.67 17.45 -5.40
C CYS A 61 2.38 16.28 -4.69
N PHE A 62 2.97 16.52 -3.53
CA PHE A 62 3.78 15.54 -2.77
C PHE A 62 3.00 14.30 -2.32
N THR A 63 1.67 14.41 -2.18
CA THR A 63 0.79 13.31 -1.76
C THR A 63 0.32 12.45 -2.91
N ASP A 64 0.52 12.90 -4.15
CA ASP A 64 0.05 12.23 -5.36
C ASP A 64 1.11 11.21 -5.81
N LYS A 65 0.87 9.95 -5.49
CA LYS A 65 1.80 8.85 -5.74
C LYS A 65 1.50 8.14 -7.06
N ILE A 66 2.54 7.59 -7.68
CA ILE A 66 2.44 6.78 -8.88
C ILE A 66 2.93 5.37 -8.54
N VAL A 67 2.21 4.35 -8.97
CA VAL A 67 2.62 2.95 -8.86
C VAL A 67 2.69 2.34 -10.27
N TRP A 68 3.75 1.59 -10.52
CA TRP A 68 3.96 0.83 -11.74
C TRP A 68 3.77 -0.66 -11.47
N ASP A 69 3.53 -1.44 -12.50
CA ASP A 69 3.19 -2.86 -12.36
C ASP A 69 4.26 -3.68 -11.62
N ASN A 70 5.54 -3.31 -11.76
CA ASN A 70 6.65 -4.00 -11.10
C ASN A 70 7.08 -3.35 -9.77
N ASP A 71 6.35 -2.37 -9.28
CA ASP A 71 6.61 -1.75 -7.99
C ASP A 71 5.91 -2.51 -6.85
N VAL A 72 6.43 -2.34 -5.65
CA VAL A 72 5.68 -2.63 -4.43
C VAL A 72 4.78 -1.44 -4.13
N LEU A 73 3.48 -1.71 -3.91
CA LEU A 73 2.57 -0.62 -3.58
C LEU A 73 3.01 0.07 -2.28
N MET A 74 3.14 1.39 -2.34
CA MET A 74 3.50 2.19 -1.18
C MET A 74 2.44 2.11 -0.08
N THR A 75 2.80 2.55 1.12
CA THR A 75 1.90 2.58 2.28
C THR A 75 0.61 3.36 1.95
N ILE A 76 -0.51 2.70 2.12
CA ILE A 76 -1.83 3.31 2.02
C ILE A 76 -2.05 4.16 3.27
N THR A 77 -2.36 5.43 3.06
CA THR A 77 -2.75 6.34 4.14
C THR A 77 -4.19 6.81 3.92
N ALA A 78 -4.84 7.28 4.98
CA ALA A 78 -6.23 7.71 4.94
C ALA A 78 -6.56 8.74 3.82
N ASN A 79 -5.58 9.53 3.42
CA ASN A 79 -5.75 10.63 2.47
C ASN A 79 -4.76 10.56 1.28
N CYS A 80 -4.14 9.42 1.04
CA CYS A 80 -3.21 9.33 -0.10
C CYS A 80 -3.97 9.17 -1.42
N THR A 81 -3.41 9.81 -2.45
CA THR A 81 -3.84 9.63 -3.83
C THR A 81 -2.81 8.76 -4.53
N ILE A 82 -3.22 7.59 -5.00
CA ILE A 82 -2.35 6.67 -5.73
C ILE A 82 -2.91 6.48 -7.14
N MET A 83 -2.04 6.62 -8.13
CA MET A 83 -2.39 6.50 -9.55
C MET A 83 -1.59 5.39 -10.20
N ARG A 84 -2.21 4.68 -11.14
CA ARG A 84 -1.57 3.69 -12.00
C ARG A 84 -0.80 4.40 -13.10
N GLY A 85 0.51 4.28 -13.12
CA GLY A 85 1.37 4.91 -14.11
C GLY A 85 1.10 4.43 -15.53
N SER A 86 0.85 3.12 -15.72
CA SER A 86 0.60 2.52 -17.03
C SER A 86 -0.76 2.92 -17.63
N GLU A 87 -1.82 2.93 -16.82
CA GLU A 87 -3.21 3.10 -17.28
C GLU A 87 -3.74 4.52 -17.17
N LYS A 88 -3.01 5.40 -16.50
CA LYS A 88 -3.39 6.81 -16.27
C LYS A 88 -4.74 6.93 -15.53
N THR A 89 -4.93 6.08 -14.52
CA THR A 89 -6.13 6.02 -13.67
C THR A 89 -5.76 6.05 -12.20
N TYR A 90 -6.69 6.31 -11.31
CA TYR A 90 -6.51 6.00 -9.89
C TYR A 90 -6.52 4.48 -9.68
N ILE A 91 -5.91 3.99 -8.60
CA ILE A 91 -6.10 2.61 -8.16
C ILE A 91 -7.57 2.36 -7.79
N SER A 92 -8.01 1.11 -7.90
CA SER A 92 -9.37 0.72 -7.52
C SER A 92 -9.49 0.51 -6.00
N ASP A 93 -10.72 0.52 -5.48
CA ASP A 93 -10.97 0.12 -4.09
C ASP A 93 -10.53 -1.32 -3.84
N GLN A 94 -10.69 -2.18 -4.85
CA GLN A 94 -10.25 -3.57 -4.78
C GLN A 94 -8.73 -3.71 -4.65
N ASP A 95 -7.96 -2.85 -5.35
CA ASP A 95 -6.49 -2.81 -5.18
C ASP A 95 -6.12 -2.46 -3.73
N ILE A 96 -6.84 -1.48 -3.15
CA ILE A 96 -6.61 -1.04 -1.77
C ILE A 96 -6.90 -2.17 -0.78
N ILE A 97 -8.02 -2.88 -0.96
CA ILE A 97 -8.43 -4.03 -0.13
C ILE A 97 -7.37 -5.14 -0.21
N CYS A 98 -6.97 -5.52 -1.42
CA CYS A 98 -5.95 -6.54 -1.65
C CYS A 98 -4.60 -6.15 -1.03
N ALA A 99 -4.14 -4.93 -1.27
CA ALA A 99 -2.86 -4.43 -0.74
C ALA A 99 -2.84 -4.36 0.79
N SER A 100 -3.98 -4.05 1.40
CA SER A 100 -4.13 -3.99 2.86
C SER A 100 -4.38 -5.35 3.49
N ALA A 101 -4.47 -6.42 2.66
CA ALA A 101 -4.73 -7.80 3.07
C ALA A 101 -6.03 -7.98 3.89
N PHE A 102 -7.04 -7.16 3.61
CA PHE A 102 -8.38 -7.39 4.13
C PHE A 102 -9.04 -8.56 3.41
N PRO A 103 -9.91 -9.33 4.09
CA PRO A 103 -10.74 -10.33 3.44
C PRO A 103 -11.61 -9.71 2.34
N GLN A 104 -11.83 -10.44 1.25
CA GLN A 104 -12.62 -9.95 0.11
C GLN A 104 -14.09 -9.70 0.45
N ASP A 105 -14.59 -10.39 1.46
CA ASP A 105 -15.96 -10.34 1.99
C ASP A 105 -16.08 -9.41 3.21
N TYR A 106 -15.03 -8.63 3.52
CA TYR A 106 -15.08 -7.67 4.62
C TYR A 106 -16.06 -6.54 4.30
N ASP A 107 -17.03 -6.34 5.18
CA ASP A 107 -18.01 -5.26 5.05
C ASP A 107 -17.46 -3.94 5.59
N PHE A 108 -17.16 -3.02 4.70
CA PHE A 108 -16.73 -1.66 5.04
C PHE A 108 -17.89 -0.73 5.39
N GLY A 109 -19.15 -1.20 5.28
CA GLY A 109 -20.34 -0.38 5.52
C GLY A 109 -20.40 0.84 4.59
N LYS A 110 -20.54 2.03 5.19
CA LYS A 110 -20.57 3.31 4.45
C LYS A 110 -19.25 4.07 4.50
N GLU A 111 -18.24 3.48 5.11
CA GLU A 111 -16.96 4.15 5.31
C GLU A 111 -16.10 4.16 4.04
N ASN A 112 -15.24 5.16 3.95
CA ASN A 112 -14.28 5.23 2.86
C ASN A 112 -13.22 4.13 3.01
N ILE A 113 -13.08 3.27 2.01
CA ILE A 113 -12.17 2.11 2.02
C ILE A 113 -10.72 2.54 2.25
N SER A 114 -10.27 3.60 1.56
CA SER A 114 -8.90 4.13 1.74
C SER A 114 -8.66 4.60 3.17
N TYR A 115 -9.68 5.22 3.79
CA TYR A 115 -9.61 5.68 5.17
C TYR A 115 -9.49 4.50 6.13
N VAL A 116 -10.38 3.50 6.01
CA VAL A 116 -10.37 2.33 6.89
C VAL A 116 -9.06 1.56 6.75
N CYS A 117 -8.65 1.26 5.52
CA CYS A 117 -7.40 0.55 5.26
C CYS A 117 -6.18 1.34 5.73
N GLY A 118 -6.13 2.65 5.45
CA GLY A 118 -5.01 3.51 5.82
C GLY A 118 -4.86 3.80 7.31
N MET A 119 -5.93 3.61 8.09
CA MET A 119 -5.93 3.72 9.55
C MET A 119 -5.76 2.37 10.25
N SER A 120 -5.77 1.29 9.51
CA SER A 120 -5.71 -0.07 10.05
C SER A 120 -4.31 -0.66 9.97
N VAL A 121 -4.05 -1.61 10.86
CA VAL A 121 -2.89 -2.50 10.71
C VAL A 121 -3.32 -3.67 9.81
N PRO A 122 -2.58 -3.99 8.73
CA PRO A 122 -2.94 -5.08 7.83
C PRO A 122 -3.15 -6.41 8.59
N PRO A 123 -4.29 -7.11 8.42
CA PRO A 123 -4.61 -8.33 9.15
C PRO A 123 -3.53 -9.42 9.04
N ILE A 124 -2.92 -9.56 7.85
CA ILE A 124 -1.85 -10.54 7.64
C ILE A 124 -0.60 -10.23 8.47
N MET A 125 -0.29 -8.94 8.70
CA MET A 125 0.84 -8.53 9.52
C MET A 125 0.62 -8.93 10.99
N ILE A 126 -0.57 -8.66 11.53
CA ILE A 126 -0.93 -9.08 12.89
C ILE A 126 -0.89 -10.59 13.02
N LYS A 127 -1.46 -11.33 12.06
CA LYS A 127 -1.40 -12.80 12.04
C LYS A 127 0.04 -13.30 12.14
N ARG A 128 0.96 -12.76 11.33
CA ARG A 128 2.37 -13.16 11.31
C ARG A 128 3.07 -12.86 12.64
N ILE A 129 2.85 -11.66 13.21
CA ILE A 129 3.41 -11.28 14.50
C ILE A 129 2.92 -12.23 15.59
N VAL A 130 1.61 -12.47 15.68
CA VAL A 130 1.02 -13.35 16.70
C VAL A 130 1.53 -14.78 16.54
N THR A 131 1.60 -15.31 15.31
CA THR A 131 2.16 -16.63 15.05
C THR A 131 3.60 -16.72 15.55
N ARG A 132 4.44 -15.74 15.26
CA ARG A 132 5.83 -15.72 15.72
C ARG A 132 5.93 -15.65 17.25
N LEU A 133 5.07 -14.87 17.90
CA LEU A 133 5.00 -14.81 19.37
C LEU A 133 4.63 -16.16 19.99
N ILE A 134 3.68 -16.88 19.38
CA ILE A 134 3.30 -18.24 19.83
C ILE A 134 4.47 -19.20 19.65
N GLU A 135 5.09 -19.22 18.47
CA GLU A 135 6.22 -20.11 18.14
C GLU A 135 7.45 -19.85 19.04
N SER A 136 7.67 -18.61 19.44
CA SER A 136 8.78 -18.27 20.35
C SER A 136 8.55 -18.68 21.82
N GLY A 137 7.36 -19.17 22.17
CA GLY A 137 7.01 -19.60 23.54
C GLY A 137 6.84 -18.45 24.54
N VAL A 138 6.77 -17.19 24.06
CA VAL A 138 6.60 -16.02 24.93
C VAL A 138 5.35 -16.15 25.83
N PHE A 139 4.28 -16.77 25.34
CA PHE A 139 3.07 -16.97 26.11
C PHE A 139 3.14 -18.12 27.13
N ASP A 140 4.02 -19.10 26.94
CA ASP A 140 4.13 -20.28 27.84
C ASP A 140 4.72 -19.93 29.21
N TYR A 141 5.41 -18.80 29.32
CA TYR A 141 6.02 -18.36 30.57
C TYR A 141 5.01 -17.93 31.65
N LYS A 142 3.81 -17.48 31.25
CA LYS A 142 2.76 -17.03 32.19
C LYS A 142 1.87 -18.16 32.71
N LEU A 143 1.87 -19.33 32.09
CA LEU A 143 1.07 -20.49 32.52
C LEU A 143 1.80 -21.40 33.51
N ARG A 144 3.08 -21.12 33.82
CA ARG A 144 3.91 -21.92 34.74
C ARG A 144 4.11 -21.31 36.12
N LYS A 145 3.30 -20.32 36.53
CA LYS A 145 3.31 -19.78 37.88
C LYS A 145 2.04 -20.16 38.65
#